data_dae6178e0d21a4b8bf981857f073b57d
#
_entry.id   dae6178e0d21a4b8bf981857f073b57d
#
_cell.length_a   1.000
_cell.length_b   1.000
_cell.length_c   1.000
_cell.angle_alpha   90.00
_cell.angle_beta   90.00
_cell.angle_gamma   90.00
#
_symmetry.space_group_name_H-M   'P 1'
#
loop_
_entity.id
_entity.type
_entity.pdbx_description
1 polymer ?
#
loop_
_entity_poly.entity_id
_entity_poly.type
_entity_poly.pdbx_seq_one_letter_code
_entity_poly.pdbx_strand_id
1 'polypeptide(L)'
;MIETLHYFLTHSFSWVLSNSLQASILVILILLSKLAGKKHLTARWHYAVWFLLIMKLAIPWSPDSSISLYNWLPPLSWETVQGQAPTSTSSYTYTAAAVAHPSGDMANEPKAAQSNGSIVSWLHLLAALWLCGVILLLITTIRTMYKLSKTLKDEVLVLEQRVLLILAHCKEQMGISQKLPLLQSKTLSSPTLAGFWRPRILLPDRLIDTLDEQELRHIFLHELSHWKRHDIAVNSLMSFLLILNWFNPLLWYAASRMRRDQEIACDALALTYMKDAEVQKYGFTMIKLLELCSGQRTTALTASFSSSRNHLKRRIEMISSFKKKAYTWTTSGIIVVLALGVFTLTDAKQVFGKQPAFIAPVEGTINSSPTTKGITIVNALNTPVHAAAAGTVIAADYDRKAGNQVIVSHEGGYQTVYSHLEKLEVAPGASVSQGQIVGLLGSTGQSTGPHLYFELIKDGTAVDPLAVLADTAASN
;
A
#
# COMPACT_ATOMS: atom_id res chain seq x y z
N MET A 1 -10.98 -3.30 25.03
CA MET A 1 -9.77 -2.45 24.85
C MET A 1 -8.59 -3.24 24.27
N ILE A 2 -8.20 -4.39 24.81
CA ILE A 2 -7.11 -5.22 24.28
C ILE A 2 -7.46 -5.77 22.89
N GLU A 3 -8.65 -6.31 22.68
CA GLU A 3 -9.11 -6.82 21.38
C GLU A 3 -9.19 -5.74 20.30
N THR A 4 -9.69 -4.55 20.64
CA THR A 4 -9.72 -3.41 19.72
C THR A 4 -8.32 -2.96 19.32
N LEU A 5 -7.35 -2.98 20.25
CA LEU A 5 -5.95 -2.67 19.94
C LEU A 5 -5.31 -3.72 19.02
N HIS A 6 -5.58 -5.00 19.29
CA HIS A 6 -5.11 -6.10 18.43
C HIS A 6 -5.68 -6.01 17.02
N TYR A 7 -6.98 -5.76 16.89
CA TYR A 7 -7.63 -5.56 15.60
C TYR A 7 -7.01 -4.39 14.83
N PHE A 8 -6.84 -3.23 15.48
CA PHE A 8 -6.24 -2.07 14.85
C PHE A 8 -4.80 -2.33 14.39
N LEU A 9 -3.99 -3.00 15.22
CA LEU A 9 -2.59 -3.32 14.92
C LEU A 9 -2.46 -4.25 13.70
N THR A 10 -3.23 -5.32 13.68
CA THR A 10 -3.19 -6.30 12.57
C THR A 10 -3.73 -5.69 11.28
N HIS A 11 -4.81 -4.90 11.35
CA HIS A 11 -5.35 -4.22 10.19
C HIS A 11 -4.36 -3.20 9.60
N SER A 12 -3.72 -2.39 10.45
CA SER A 12 -2.68 -1.45 10.03
C SER A 12 -1.48 -2.14 9.40
N PHE A 13 -1.02 -3.25 9.97
CA PHE A 13 0.08 -4.04 9.43
C PHE A 13 -0.28 -4.65 8.07
N SER A 14 -1.45 -5.25 7.93
CA SER A 14 -1.94 -5.84 6.68
C SER A 14 -2.02 -4.80 5.58
N TRP A 15 -2.54 -3.61 5.90
CA TRP A 15 -2.58 -2.49 4.97
C TRP A 15 -1.17 -2.05 4.54
N VAL A 16 -0.23 -1.87 5.49
CA VAL A 16 1.17 -1.49 5.18
C VAL A 16 1.83 -2.55 4.30
N LEU A 17 1.61 -3.82 4.59
CA LEU A 17 2.19 -4.92 3.81
C LEU A 17 1.66 -4.94 2.38
N SER A 18 0.34 -4.84 2.19
CA SER A 18 -0.29 -4.78 0.88
C SER A 18 0.19 -3.57 0.07
N ASN A 19 0.17 -2.37 0.68
CA ASN A 19 0.64 -1.15 0.05
C ASN A 19 2.14 -1.21 -0.29
N SER A 20 2.96 -1.84 0.55
CA SER A 20 4.40 -2.07 0.32
C SER A 20 4.67 -2.99 -0.87
N LEU A 21 3.86 -4.04 -1.06
CA LEU A 21 3.95 -4.92 -2.23
C LEU A 21 3.56 -4.19 -3.51
N GLN A 22 2.46 -3.44 -3.50
CA GLN A 22 2.04 -2.61 -4.63
C GLN A 22 3.10 -1.55 -4.98
N ALA A 23 3.68 -0.89 -3.97
CA ALA A 23 4.77 0.06 -4.14
C ALA A 23 6.03 -0.60 -4.74
N SER A 24 6.30 -1.86 -4.42
CA SER A 24 7.41 -2.62 -5.02
C SER A 24 7.23 -2.82 -6.53
N ILE A 25 6.01 -3.13 -6.97
CA ILE A 25 5.67 -3.22 -8.39
C ILE A 25 5.87 -1.85 -9.08
N LEU A 26 5.39 -0.77 -8.45
CA LEU A 26 5.60 0.58 -8.96
C LEU A 26 7.10 0.92 -9.08
N VAL A 27 7.94 0.55 -8.10
CA VAL A 27 9.40 0.76 -8.18
C VAL A 27 9.98 0.06 -9.40
N ILE A 28 9.60 -1.20 -9.68
CA ILE A 28 10.08 -1.93 -10.85
C ILE A 28 9.66 -1.20 -12.13
N LEU A 29 8.41 -0.75 -12.24
CA LEU A 29 7.92 -0.01 -13.41
C LEU A 29 8.64 1.33 -13.59
N ILE A 30 8.90 2.06 -12.50
CA ILE A 30 9.71 3.28 -12.54
C ILE A 30 11.12 2.98 -13.07
N LEU A 31 11.76 1.92 -12.60
CA LEU A 31 13.09 1.55 -13.06
C LEU A 31 13.11 1.17 -14.55
N LEU A 32 12.11 0.39 -15.01
CA LEU A 32 11.96 0.01 -16.41
C LEU A 32 11.68 1.23 -17.29
N SER A 33 10.77 2.13 -16.89
CA SER A 33 10.47 3.36 -17.64
C SER A 33 11.69 4.27 -17.77
N LYS A 34 12.52 4.36 -16.73
CA LYS A 34 13.78 5.12 -16.74
C LYS A 34 14.83 4.49 -17.63
N LEU A 35 14.86 3.17 -17.72
CA LEU A 35 15.76 2.44 -18.63
C LEU A 35 15.34 2.69 -20.09
N ALA A 36 14.06 2.55 -20.39
CA ALA A 36 13.50 2.80 -21.72
C ALA A 36 13.59 4.28 -22.12
N GLY A 37 13.31 5.21 -21.18
CA GLY A 37 13.29 6.64 -21.40
C GLY A 37 14.66 7.35 -21.29
N LYS A 38 15.77 6.63 -21.11
CA LYS A 38 17.09 7.20 -20.80
C LYS A 38 17.54 8.33 -21.76
N LYS A 39 17.17 8.25 -23.05
CA LYS A 39 17.54 9.22 -24.10
C LYS A 39 16.53 10.39 -24.21
N HIS A 40 15.31 10.23 -23.74
CA HIS A 40 14.20 11.16 -23.97
C HIS A 40 13.75 11.92 -22.72
N LEU A 41 14.05 11.39 -21.53
CA LEU A 41 13.68 12.00 -20.27
C LEU A 41 14.80 12.91 -19.75
N THR A 42 14.44 14.16 -19.38
CA THR A 42 15.37 15.11 -18.76
C THR A 42 15.67 14.73 -17.30
N ALA A 43 16.74 15.31 -16.72
CA ALA A 43 17.09 15.12 -15.33
C ALA A 43 15.93 15.42 -14.36
N ARG A 44 15.11 16.43 -14.68
CA ARG A 44 13.91 16.80 -13.92
C ARG A 44 12.89 15.68 -13.88
N TRP A 45 12.65 15.00 -15.02
CA TRP A 45 11.70 13.89 -15.10
C TRP A 45 12.18 12.63 -14.37
N HIS A 46 13.47 12.32 -14.48
CA HIS A 46 14.05 11.19 -13.76
C HIS A 46 13.85 11.30 -12.24
N TYR A 47 13.82 12.51 -11.71
CA TYR A 47 13.49 12.72 -10.30
C TYR A 47 11.98 12.79 -10.06
N ALA A 48 11.22 13.47 -10.91
CA ALA A 48 9.78 13.69 -10.73
C ALA A 48 8.98 12.36 -10.64
N VAL A 49 9.38 11.34 -11.41
CA VAL A 49 8.71 10.03 -11.38
C VAL A 49 8.72 9.39 -9.97
N TRP A 50 9.69 9.70 -9.13
CA TRP A 50 9.74 9.19 -7.76
C TRP A 50 8.65 9.74 -6.85
N PHE A 51 8.03 10.88 -7.21
CA PHE A 51 6.89 11.40 -6.46
C PHE A 51 5.67 10.48 -6.53
N LEU A 52 5.51 9.68 -7.59
CA LEU A 52 4.48 8.64 -7.67
C LEU A 52 4.65 7.60 -6.55
N LEU A 53 5.90 7.19 -6.26
CA LEU A 53 6.19 6.28 -5.16
C LEU A 53 5.84 6.90 -3.80
N ILE A 54 6.23 8.17 -3.59
CA ILE A 54 5.90 8.88 -2.36
C ILE A 54 4.38 9.00 -2.20
N MET A 55 3.66 9.35 -3.26
CA MET A 55 2.19 9.43 -3.26
C MET A 55 1.55 8.08 -2.92
N LYS A 56 2.00 7.00 -3.57
CA LYS A 56 1.46 5.65 -3.31
C LYS A 56 1.66 5.21 -1.86
N LEU A 57 2.83 5.51 -1.28
CA LEU A 57 3.13 5.15 0.11
C LEU A 57 2.46 6.08 1.15
N ALA A 58 2.22 7.36 0.81
CA ALA A 58 1.70 8.36 1.73
C ALA A 58 0.16 8.40 1.79
N ILE A 59 -0.52 8.04 0.70
CA ILE A 59 -1.99 8.12 0.61
C ILE A 59 -2.57 6.77 1.01
N PRO A 60 -3.34 6.69 2.11
CA PRO A 60 -3.91 5.43 2.59
C PRO A 60 -5.12 4.95 1.77
N TRP A 61 -5.57 5.76 0.84
CA TRP A 61 -6.71 5.49 0.00
C TRP A 61 -6.34 5.63 -1.47
N SER A 62 -6.78 4.68 -2.29
CA SER A 62 -6.62 4.69 -3.74
C SER A 62 -7.99 4.52 -4.39
N PRO A 63 -8.34 5.32 -5.42
CA PRO A 63 -9.60 5.15 -6.13
C PRO A 63 -9.62 3.85 -6.93
N ASP A 64 -10.75 3.16 -6.94
CA ASP A 64 -10.95 1.97 -7.76
C ASP A 64 -10.97 2.33 -9.24
N SER A 65 -10.31 1.52 -10.06
CA SER A 65 -10.26 1.75 -11.51
C SER A 65 -10.24 0.45 -12.30
N SER A 66 -11.03 0.42 -13.38
CA SER A 66 -10.99 -0.69 -14.34
C SER A 66 -9.67 -0.78 -15.12
N ILE A 67 -8.88 0.31 -15.14
CA ILE A 67 -7.59 0.40 -15.84
C ILE A 67 -6.42 0.10 -14.90
N SER A 68 -6.67 -0.12 -13.62
CA SER A 68 -5.63 -0.42 -12.64
C SER A 68 -4.85 -1.68 -13.02
N LEU A 69 -3.52 -1.61 -12.88
CA LEU A 69 -2.63 -2.77 -13.07
C LEU A 69 -3.01 -3.94 -12.14
N TYR A 70 -3.52 -3.63 -10.97
CA TYR A 70 -3.85 -4.62 -9.95
C TYR A 70 -5.08 -5.49 -10.30
N ASN A 71 -5.88 -5.13 -11.32
CA ASN A 71 -6.94 -5.99 -11.86
C ASN A 71 -6.38 -7.26 -12.55
N TRP A 72 -5.11 -7.23 -12.96
CA TRP A 72 -4.43 -8.32 -13.68
C TRP A 72 -3.60 -9.21 -12.76
N LEU A 73 -3.53 -8.85 -11.49
CA LEU A 73 -2.78 -9.58 -10.47
C LEU A 73 -3.74 -10.31 -9.54
N PRO A 74 -3.36 -11.47 -8.99
CA PRO A 74 -4.16 -12.11 -7.95
C PRO A 74 -4.32 -11.12 -6.77
N PRO A 75 -5.47 -11.13 -6.08
CA PRO A 75 -5.73 -10.21 -4.99
C PRO A 75 -4.65 -10.34 -3.92
N LEU A 76 -3.92 -9.24 -3.71
CA LEU A 76 -2.83 -9.13 -2.71
C LEU A 76 -3.36 -8.76 -1.32
N SER A 77 -4.65 -8.94 -1.09
CA SER A 77 -5.29 -8.64 0.20
C SER A 77 -5.24 -9.86 1.12
N TRP A 78 -4.69 -9.70 2.31
CA TRP A 78 -4.69 -10.73 3.36
C TRP A 78 -6.10 -11.01 3.91
N GLU A 79 -7.07 -10.18 3.59
CA GLU A 79 -8.50 -10.36 3.92
C GLU A 79 -9.07 -11.61 3.22
N THR A 80 -8.59 -11.94 2.02
CA THR A 80 -8.99 -13.18 1.33
C THR A 80 -8.47 -14.45 2.01
N VAL A 81 -7.39 -14.36 2.79
CA VAL A 81 -6.87 -15.49 3.56
C VAL A 81 -7.70 -15.72 4.83
N GLN A 82 -8.33 -14.68 5.36
CA GLN A 82 -9.26 -14.81 6.51
C GLN A 82 -10.65 -15.28 6.10
N GLY A 83 -11.07 -15.04 4.84
CA GLY A 83 -12.36 -15.48 4.31
C GLY A 83 -12.40 -16.94 3.85
N GLN A 84 -11.25 -17.62 3.79
CA GLN A 84 -11.14 -19.05 3.50
C GLN A 84 -10.78 -19.89 4.76
N ALA A 85 -11.12 -19.43 5.94
CA ALA A 85 -11.24 -20.38 7.03
C ALA A 85 -12.33 -21.39 6.60
N PRO A 86 -12.05 -22.71 6.59
CA PRO A 86 -13.10 -23.67 6.38
C PRO A 86 -14.18 -23.33 7.41
N THR A 87 -15.37 -23.05 6.94
CA THR A 87 -16.53 -22.83 7.80
C THR A 87 -16.58 -23.99 8.76
N SER A 88 -16.00 -23.79 9.95
CA SER A 88 -16.27 -24.66 11.07
C SER A 88 -17.76 -24.64 11.22
N THR A 89 -18.38 -25.79 11.00
CA THR A 89 -19.75 -26.12 11.38
C THR A 89 -19.94 -25.57 12.78
N SER A 90 -20.51 -24.39 12.90
CA SER A 90 -20.90 -23.79 14.17
C SER A 90 -22.06 -24.64 14.64
N SER A 91 -21.74 -25.71 15.37
CA SER A 91 -22.71 -26.44 16.15
C SER A 91 -23.30 -25.45 17.17
N TYR A 92 -24.43 -24.87 16.82
CA TYR A 92 -25.22 -24.09 17.74
C TYR A 92 -25.72 -25.04 18.82
N THR A 93 -25.05 -25.04 19.96
CA THR A 93 -25.50 -25.70 21.17
C THR A 93 -26.73 -24.95 21.67
N TYR A 94 -27.92 -25.40 21.28
CA TYR A 94 -29.14 -24.97 21.95
C TYR A 94 -29.25 -25.76 23.26
N THR A 95 -29.17 -25.06 24.38
CA THR A 95 -29.53 -25.56 25.68
C THR A 95 -30.98 -26.01 25.64
N ALA A 96 -31.21 -27.30 25.43
CA ALA A 96 -32.51 -27.93 25.67
C ALA A 96 -32.67 -28.13 27.18
N ALA A 97 -33.69 -27.52 27.75
CA ALA A 97 -34.11 -27.78 29.12
C ALA A 97 -34.37 -29.27 29.31
N ALA A 98 -33.89 -29.78 30.42
CA ALA A 98 -33.88 -31.16 30.82
C ALA A 98 -35.26 -31.82 30.85
N VAL A 99 -35.37 -33.01 30.25
CA VAL A 99 -36.21 -34.08 30.75
C VAL A 99 -35.31 -35.30 30.92
N ALA A 100 -35.17 -35.73 32.13
CA ALA A 100 -34.35 -36.85 32.55
C ALA A 100 -34.97 -38.21 32.13
N HIS A 101 -34.15 -39.12 31.60
CA HIS A 101 -34.21 -40.54 31.87
C HIS A 101 -32.82 -41.20 31.70
N PRO A 102 -32.51 -42.23 32.50
CA PRO A 102 -31.14 -42.62 32.80
C PRO A 102 -30.69 -43.88 32.02
N SER A 103 -29.39 -44.08 32.14
CA SER A 103 -28.59 -45.32 31.96
C SER A 103 -28.00 -45.62 30.57
N GLY A 104 -26.69 -45.77 30.57
CA GLY A 104 -25.96 -46.74 29.76
C GLY A 104 -24.80 -46.22 28.96
N ASP A 105 -23.58 -46.45 29.48
CA ASP A 105 -22.32 -46.74 28.82
C ASP A 105 -21.48 -45.62 28.21
N MET A 106 -20.34 -45.50 28.83
CA MET A 106 -19.15 -44.78 28.40
C MET A 106 -18.64 -45.31 27.05
N ALA A 107 -18.52 -44.44 26.08
CA ALA A 107 -17.60 -44.60 24.97
C ALA A 107 -16.86 -43.32 24.74
N ASN A 108 -15.54 -43.39 24.79
CA ASN A 108 -14.55 -42.32 24.55
C ASN A 108 -14.87 -41.52 23.28
N GLU A 109 -15.25 -40.27 23.44
CA GLU A 109 -15.21 -39.31 22.34
C GLU A 109 -13.76 -38.93 22.06
N PRO A 110 -13.32 -39.02 20.81
CA PRO A 110 -12.02 -38.45 20.45
C PRO A 110 -12.10 -36.94 20.56
N LYS A 111 -11.29 -36.35 21.43
CA LYS A 111 -11.01 -34.89 21.47
C LYS A 111 -10.64 -34.43 20.09
N ALA A 112 -11.57 -33.78 19.38
CA ALA A 112 -11.25 -33.03 18.16
C ALA A 112 -10.23 -31.96 18.51
N ALA A 113 -9.03 -32.07 17.95
CA ALA A 113 -7.95 -31.14 18.13
C ALA A 113 -8.39 -29.78 17.64
N GLN A 114 -8.46 -28.81 18.52
CA GLN A 114 -8.61 -27.38 18.20
C GLN A 114 -7.38 -26.91 17.45
N SER A 115 -7.41 -26.89 16.12
CA SER A 115 -6.32 -26.38 15.27
C SER A 115 -6.51 -24.93 14.80
N ASN A 116 -7.54 -24.23 15.27
CA ASN A 116 -7.85 -22.85 14.80
C ASN A 116 -7.04 -21.74 15.49
N GLY A 117 -6.12 -22.08 16.42
CA GLY A 117 -5.33 -21.08 17.16
C GLY A 117 -4.07 -20.56 16.46
N SER A 118 -3.55 -21.25 15.42
CA SER A 118 -2.19 -20.99 14.97
C SER A 118 -2.04 -19.85 13.95
N ILE A 119 -2.95 -19.70 13.00
CA ILE A 119 -2.80 -18.68 11.93
C ILE A 119 -3.03 -17.26 12.45
N VAL A 120 -4.05 -17.05 13.26
CA VAL A 120 -4.34 -15.76 13.91
C VAL A 120 -3.18 -15.34 14.82
N SER A 121 -2.55 -16.30 15.49
CA SER A 121 -1.39 -16.07 16.38
C SER A 121 -0.17 -15.54 15.61
N TRP A 122 0.16 -16.09 14.44
CA TRP A 122 1.33 -15.67 13.64
C TRP A 122 1.20 -14.24 13.09
N LEU A 123 0.01 -13.84 12.64
CA LEU A 123 -0.20 -12.49 12.13
C LEU A 123 -0.01 -11.43 13.23
N HIS A 124 -0.46 -11.72 14.46
CA HIS A 124 -0.25 -10.84 15.60
C HIS A 124 1.23 -10.70 15.96
N LEU A 125 1.99 -11.81 15.92
CA LEU A 125 3.44 -11.79 16.17
C LEU A 125 4.17 -10.96 15.11
N LEU A 126 3.83 -11.10 13.82
CA LEU A 126 4.41 -10.31 12.74
C LEU A 126 4.07 -8.83 12.88
N ALA A 127 2.83 -8.50 13.22
CA ALA A 127 2.41 -7.11 13.44
C ALA A 127 3.13 -6.48 14.65
N ALA A 128 3.32 -7.23 15.73
CA ALA A 128 4.08 -6.78 16.89
C ALA A 128 5.57 -6.58 16.55
N LEU A 129 6.17 -7.51 15.82
CA LEU A 129 7.55 -7.39 15.33
C LEU A 129 7.73 -6.16 14.42
N TRP A 130 6.76 -5.93 13.51
CA TRP A 130 6.74 -4.75 12.65
C TRP A 130 6.70 -3.46 13.49
N LEU A 131 5.82 -3.38 14.47
CA LEU A 131 5.69 -2.20 15.33
C LEU A 131 6.98 -1.95 16.16
N CYS A 132 7.59 -3.01 16.70
CA CYS A 132 8.88 -2.90 17.39
C CYS A 132 9.97 -2.34 16.47
N GLY A 133 10.05 -2.79 15.23
CA GLY A 133 10.98 -2.27 14.23
C GLY A 133 10.74 -0.79 13.92
N VAL A 134 9.48 -0.40 13.73
CA VAL A 134 9.09 1.01 13.52
C VAL A 134 9.52 1.89 14.71
N ILE A 135 9.21 1.47 15.94
CA ILE A 135 9.56 2.22 17.17
C ILE A 135 11.08 2.34 17.30
N LEU A 136 11.82 1.26 17.10
CA LEU A 136 13.29 1.26 17.18
C LEU A 136 13.90 2.24 16.18
N LEU A 137 13.44 2.21 14.91
CA LEU A 137 13.93 3.11 13.87
C LEU A 137 13.53 4.57 14.12
N LEU A 138 12.33 4.83 14.65
CA LEU A 138 11.93 6.16 15.06
C LEU A 138 12.82 6.70 16.17
N ILE A 139 13.06 5.91 17.22
CA ILE A 139 13.93 6.31 18.34
C ILE A 139 15.34 6.62 17.84
N THR A 140 15.92 5.77 16.99
CA THR A 140 17.28 5.98 16.44
C THR A 140 17.34 7.22 15.56
N THR A 141 16.29 7.45 14.74
CA THR A 141 16.20 8.65 13.89
C THR A 141 16.08 9.92 14.72
N ILE A 142 15.20 9.93 15.73
CA ILE A 142 15.03 11.08 16.65
C ILE A 142 16.34 11.37 17.39
N ARG A 143 17.02 10.34 17.90
CA ARG A 143 18.32 10.51 18.57
C ARG A 143 19.37 11.09 17.63
N THR A 144 19.40 10.63 16.39
CA THR A 144 20.35 11.14 15.37
C THR A 144 20.04 12.60 15.04
N MET A 145 18.76 12.95 14.85
CA MET A 145 18.32 14.33 14.62
C MET A 145 18.64 15.24 15.81
N TYR A 146 18.44 14.77 17.05
CA TYR A 146 18.77 15.50 18.25
C TYR A 146 20.29 15.76 18.37
N LYS A 147 21.12 14.71 18.12
CA LYS A 147 22.59 14.83 18.09
C LYS A 147 23.04 15.85 17.04
N LEU A 148 22.50 15.76 15.81
CA LEU A 148 22.78 16.72 14.77
C LEU A 148 22.37 18.14 15.17
N SER A 149 21.18 18.31 15.72
CA SER A 149 20.70 19.63 16.16
C SER A 149 21.57 20.22 17.28
N LYS A 150 22.12 19.40 18.18
CA LYS A 150 23.05 19.82 19.22
C LYS A 150 24.38 20.27 18.58
N THR A 151 24.96 19.49 17.70
CA THR A 151 26.19 19.85 16.97
C THR A 151 26.02 21.17 16.20
N LEU A 152 24.86 21.36 15.55
CA LEU A 152 24.60 22.60 14.80
C LEU A 152 24.39 23.86 15.67
N LYS A 153 24.18 23.71 16.98
CA LYS A 153 24.12 24.87 17.90
C LYS A 153 25.50 25.44 18.22
N ASP A 154 26.51 24.59 18.15
CA ASP A 154 27.89 24.95 18.47
C ASP A 154 28.67 25.50 17.24
N GLU A 155 28.03 25.48 16.06
CA GLU A 155 28.62 26.01 14.82
C GLU A 155 28.53 27.54 14.76
N VAL A 156 29.56 28.17 14.22
CA VAL A 156 29.74 29.64 14.20
C VAL A 156 29.19 30.22 12.90
N LEU A 157 28.62 31.40 12.97
CA LEU A 157 28.21 32.15 11.77
C LEU A 157 29.43 32.55 10.97
N VAL A 158 29.37 32.36 9.64
CA VAL A 158 30.39 32.94 8.75
C VAL A 158 30.24 34.46 8.73
N LEU A 159 31.33 35.16 9.08
CA LEU A 159 31.38 36.63 9.12
C LEU A 159 32.17 37.22 7.93
N GLU A 160 32.80 36.40 7.13
CA GLU A 160 33.58 36.85 5.98
C GLU A 160 32.65 37.46 4.94
N GLN A 161 32.84 38.81 4.76
CA GLN A 161 31.97 39.63 3.90
C GLN A 161 31.99 39.16 2.44
N ARG A 162 33.15 38.72 1.92
CA ARG A 162 33.31 38.19 0.57
C ARG A 162 32.34 36.99 0.35
N VAL A 163 32.34 36.02 1.24
CA VAL A 163 31.52 34.81 1.15
C VAL A 163 30.04 35.13 1.26
N LEU A 164 29.66 36.02 2.18
CA LEU A 164 28.27 36.47 2.36
C LEU A 164 27.74 37.24 1.13
N LEU A 165 28.55 38.04 0.48
CA LEU A 165 28.16 38.73 -0.76
C LEU A 165 27.94 37.77 -1.92
N ILE A 166 28.79 36.76 -2.07
CA ILE A 166 28.61 35.72 -3.09
C ILE A 166 27.27 34.95 -2.85
N LEU A 167 27.00 34.56 -1.60
CA LEU A 167 25.74 33.92 -1.25
C LEU A 167 24.53 34.80 -1.51
N ALA A 168 24.59 36.08 -1.14
CA ALA A 168 23.53 37.05 -1.37
C ALA A 168 23.21 37.20 -2.86
N HIS A 169 24.25 37.32 -3.69
CA HIS A 169 24.10 37.38 -5.14
C HIS A 169 23.50 36.11 -5.74
N CYS A 170 23.93 34.93 -5.28
CA CYS A 170 23.34 33.67 -5.72
C CYS A 170 21.84 33.57 -5.34
N LYS A 171 21.47 34.01 -4.13
CA LYS A 171 20.07 34.05 -3.68
C LYS A 171 19.22 34.98 -4.54
N GLU A 172 19.70 36.17 -4.81
CA GLU A 172 19.04 37.15 -5.70
C GLU A 172 18.85 36.57 -7.10
N GLN A 173 19.90 36.00 -7.70
CA GLN A 173 19.85 35.37 -9.01
C GLN A 173 18.83 34.21 -9.09
N MET A 174 18.65 33.46 -7.99
CA MET A 174 17.68 32.36 -7.92
C MET A 174 16.30 32.82 -7.46
N GLY A 175 16.07 34.07 -7.09
CA GLY A 175 14.81 34.61 -6.59
C GLY A 175 14.45 34.06 -5.19
N ILE A 176 15.46 33.87 -4.31
CA ILE A 176 15.29 33.35 -2.96
C ILE A 176 15.33 34.51 -1.96
N SER A 177 14.17 34.87 -1.40
CA SER A 177 14.02 35.91 -0.38
C SER A 177 14.24 35.40 1.05
N GLN A 178 14.12 34.08 1.28
CA GLN A 178 14.26 33.46 2.60
C GLN A 178 15.64 33.75 3.22
N LYS A 179 15.67 34.08 4.52
CA LYS A 179 16.93 34.17 5.29
C LYS A 179 17.51 32.77 5.47
N LEU A 180 18.65 32.51 4.90
CA LEU A 180 19.40 31.25 5.02
C LEU A 180 20.75 31.59 5.68
N PRO A 181 20.89 31.41 7.02
CA PRO A 181 22.15 31.66 7.69
C PRO A 181 23.23 30.69 7.17
N LEU A 182 24.44 31.21 6.98
CA LEU A 182 25.62 30.45 6.61
C LEU A 182 26.42 30.17 7.87
N LEU A 183 26.63 28.91 8.16
CA LEU A 183 27.42 28.45 9.31
C LEU A 183 28.72 27.80 8.84
N GLN A 184 29.77 28.05 9.57
CA GLN A 184 31.07 27.46 9.42
C GLN A 184 31.16 26.20 10.29
N SER A 185 31.55 25.08 9.70
CA SER A 185 31.60 23.80 10.41
C SER A 185 33.00 23.18 10.38
N LYS A 186 33.44 22.76 11.56
CA LYS A 186 34.68 21.99 11.74
C LYS A 186 34.46 20.48 11.63
N THR A 187 33.23 20.06 11.76
CA THR A 187 32.88 18.63 11.85
C THR A 187 32.45 18.02 10.50
N LEU A 188 31.96 18.86 9.61
CA LEU A 188 31.49 18.42 8.29
C LEU A 188 32.62 18.33 7.28
N SER A 189 32.53 17.34 6.41
CA SER A 189 33.48 17.14 5.30
C SER A 189 33.03 17.79 4.00
N SER A 190 31.72 18.07 3.81
CA SER A 190 31.16 18.64 2.59
C SER A 190 30.15 19.73 2.91
N PRO A 191 29.98 20.72 2.02
CA PRO A 191 28.88 21.66 2.11
C PRO A 191 27.55 20.93 2.18
N THR A 192 26.58 21.48 2.89
CA THR A 192 25.26 20.88 2.97
C THR A 192 24.20 21.87 3.45
N LEU A 193 22.99 21.71 2.95
CA LEU A 193 21.81 22.39 3.47
C LEU A 193 21.18 21.51 4.56
N ALA A 194 21.05 22.03 5.78
CA ALA A 194 20.50 21.30 6.93
C ALA A 194 19.42 22.08 7.66
N GLY A 195 18.53 21.35 8.36
CA GLY A 195 17.46 21.92 9.16
C GLY A 195 16.12 21.95 8.42
N PHE A 196 15.11 21.21 8.96
CA PHE A 196 13.77 21.14 8.39
C PHE A 196 12.98 22.44 8.62
N TRP A 197 12.89 22.90 9.88
CA TRP A 197 12.12 24.09 10.26
C TRP A 197 12.91 25.40 10.09
N ARG A 198 14.23 25.35 10.27
CA ARG A 198 15.13 26.49 10.19
C ARG A 198 16.33 26.11 9.32
N PRO A 199 16.18 26.15 8.00
CA PRO A 199 17.23 25.74 7.07
C PRO A 199 18.44 26.68 7.18
N ARG A 200 19.62 26.06 7.12
CA ARG A 200 20.92 26.71 7.21
C ARG A 200 21.86 26.06 6.22
N ILE A 201 22.74 26.84 5.63
CA ILE A 201 23.82 26.33 4.81
C ILE A 201 25.04 26.12 5.71
N LEU A 202 25.61 24.96 5.67
CA LEU A 202 26.79 24.57 6.43
C LEU A 202 27.97 24.48 5.45
N LEU A 203 29.04 25.20 5.72
CA LEU A 203 30.23 25.21 4.90
C LEU A 203 31.43 24.77 5.76
N PRO A 204 32.18 23.71 5.37
CA PRO A 204 33.39 23.33 6.07
C PRO A 204 34.43 24.46 6.09
N ASP A 205 35.08 24.72 7.24
CA ASP A 205 36.08 25.80 7.43
C ASP A 205 37.11 25.82 6.33
N ARG A 206 37.73 24.68 6.05
CA ARG A 206 38.76 24.52 5.06
C ARG A 206 38.38 24.95 3.64
N LEU A 207 37.10 24.92 3.29
CA LEU A 207 36.65 25.27 1.95
C LEU A 207 36.58 26.79 1.73
N ILE A 208 36.43 27.55 2.81
CA ILE A 208 36.39 29.03 2.76
C ILE A 208 37.74 29.56 2.25
N ASP A 209 38.84 29.01 2.75
CA ASP A 209 40.19 29.43 2.41
C ASP A 209 40.72 28.80 1.11
N THR A 210 40.24 27.60 0.76
CA THR A 210 40.77 26.81 -0.36
C THR A 210 40.10 27.11 -1.70
N LEU A 211 38.84 27.61 -1.68
CA LEU A 211 38.04 27.82 -2.87
C LEU A 211 38.06 29.28 -3.31
N ASP A 212 38.10 29.46 -4.62
CA ASP A 212 37.95 30.79 -5.22
C ASP A 212 36.46 31.24 -5.24
N GLU A 213 36.22 32.49 -5.63
CA GLU A 213 34.86 33.07 -5.65
C GLU A 213 33.95 32.37 -6.63
N GLN A 214 34.44 31.89 -7.76
CA GLN A 214 33.67 31.20 -8.77
C GLN A 214 33.31 29.78 -8.26
N GLU A 215 34.22 29.11 -7.62
CA GLU A 215 34.01 27.78 -7.00
C GLU A 215 32.98 27.86 -5.86
N LEU A 216 33.08 28.87 -4.97
CA LEU A 216 32.10 29.12 -3.91
C LEU A 216 30.71 29.44 -4.50
N ARG A 217 30.65 30.24 -5.55
CA ARG A 217 29.40 30.52 -6.26
C ARG A 217 28.78 29.23 -6.82
N HIS A 218 29.57 28.35 -7.41
CA HIS A 218 29.10 27.05 -7.92
C HIS A 218 28.46 26.19 -6.81
N ILE A 219 29.11 26.15 -5.65
CA ILE A 219 28.61 25.39 -4.49
C ILE A 219 27.31 26.01 -3.96
N PHE A 220 27.26 27.35 -3.81
CA PHE A 220 26.04 28.00 -3.33
C PHE A 220 24.86 27.81 -4.29
N LEU A 221 25.07 27.88 -5.60
CA LEU A 221 24.02 27.59 -6.58
C LEU A 221 23.53 26.15 -6.48
N HIS A 222 24.41 25.18 -6.15
CA HIS A 222 24.04 23.79 -5.92
C HIS A 222 23.22 23.64 -4.64
N GLU A 223 23.70 24.17 -3.50
CA GLU A 223 22.98 24.08 -2.21
C GLU A 223 21.64 24.82 -2.22
N LEU A 224 21.59 25.99 -2.88
CA LEU A 224 20.34 26.73 -3.08
C LEU A 224 19.37 26.01 -4.03
N SER A 225 19.86 25.15 -4.93
CA SER A 225 19.01 24.28 -5.75
C SER A 225 18.28 23.25 -4.92
N HIS A 226 18.91 22.65 -3.90
CA HIS A 226 18.26 21.79 -2.91
C HIS A 226 17.16 22.51 -2.17
N TRP A 227 17.43 23.77 -1.74
CA TRP A 227 16.42 24.60 -1.10
C TRP A 227 15.22 24.86 -2.00
N LYS A 228 15.46 25.33 -3.23
CA LYS A 228 14.40 25.69 -4.19
C LYS A 228 13.50 24.51 -4.58
N ARG A 229 14.02 23.29 -4.43
CA ARG A 229 13.31 22.04 -4.74
C ARG A 229 12.67 21.38 -3.52
N HIS A 230 12.82 21.97 -2.33
CA HIS A 230 12.34 21.42 -1.07
C HIS A 230 12.89 20.00 -0.77
N ASP A 231 14.12 19.71 -1.17
CA ASP A 231 14.70 18.38 -1.11
C ASP A 231 14.80 17.85 0.34
N ILE A 232 14.98 18.72 1.35
CA ILE A 232 14.96 18.35 2.76
C ILE A 232 13.59 17.74 3.14
N ALA A 233 12.49 18.40 2.74
CA ALA A 233 11.15 17.94 3.06
C ALA A 233 10.85 16.59 2.38
N VAL A 234 11.22 16.45 1.11
CA VAL A 234 11.05 15.21 0.34
C VAL A 234 11.84 14.06 0.96
N ASN A 235 13.10 14.30 1.33
CA ASN A 235 13.95 13.28 1.96
C ASN A 235 13.45 12.90 3.36
N SER A 236 12.93 13.87 4.13
CA SER A 236 12.33 13.61 5.45
C SER A 236 11.07 12.76 5.33
N LEU A 237 10.18 13.10 4.39
CA LEU A 237 8.97 12.33 4.12
C LEU A 237 9.32 10.90 3.66
N MET A 238 10.24 10.77 2.69
CA MET A 238 10.67 9.45 2.23
C MET A 238 11.31 8.63 3.34
N SER A 239 12.08 9.24 4.24
CA SER A 239 12.67 8.55 5.40
C SER A 239 11.59 8.06 6.37
N PHE A 240 10.55 8.85 6.62
CA PHE A 240 9.40 8.44 7.43
C PHE A 240 8.67 7.25 6.80
N LEU A 241 8.38 7.29 5.48
CA LEU A 241 7.74 6.20 4.76
C LEU A 241 8.59 4.91 4.76
N LEU A 242 9.93 5.05 4.69
CA LEU A 242 10.84 3.91 4.82
C LEU A 242 10.82 3.29 6.22
N ILE A 243 10.66 4.08 7.27
CA ILE A 243 10.53 3.57 8.64
C ILE A 243 9.27 2.71 8.77
N LEU A 244 8.14 3.12 8.19
CA LEU A 244 6.91 2.32 8.18
C LEU A 244 7.06 1.03 7.36
N ASN A 245 7.86 1.08 6.30
CA ASN A 245 8.10 -0.03 5.37
C ASN A 245 9.52 -0.63 5.53
N TRP A 246 10.06 -0.61 6.75
CA TRP A 246 11.47 -0.95 7.02
C TRP A 246 11.88 -2.34 6.55
N PHE A 247 10.96 -3.27 6.51
CA PHE A 247 11.15 -4.66 6.10
C PHE A 247 11.31 -4.84 4.57
N ASN A 248 11.05 -3.79 3.75
CA ASN A 248 11.08 -3.89 2.29
C ASN A 248 12.40 -3.35 1.71
N PRO A 249 13.35 -4.21 1.30
CA PRO A 249 14.65 -3.77 0.80
C PRO A 249 14.57 -3.03 -0.53
N LEU A 250 13.52 -3.29 -1.35
CA LEU A 250 13.35 -2.63 -2.64
C LEU A 250 13.03 -1.14 -2.48
N LEU A 251 12.30 -0.76 -1.42
CA LEU A 251 12.02 0.64 -1.11
C LEU A 251 13.28 1.39 -0.63
N TRP A 252 14.16 0.74 0.11
CA TRP A 252 15.47 1.30 0.47
C TRP A 252 16.34 1.53 -0.76
N TYR A 253 16.35 0.58 -1.68
CA TYR A 253 17.02 0.73 -2.97
C TYR A 253 16.41 1.89 -3.78
N ALA A 254 15.09 1.98 -3.86
CA ALA A 254 14.38 3.06 -4.55
C ALA A 254 14.74 4.43 -3.97
N ALA A 255 14.75 4.59 -2.64
CA ALA A 255 15.15 5.82 -1.99
C ALA A 255 16.61 6.20 -2.26
N SER A 256 17.50 5.22 -2.31
CA SER A 256 18.91 5.44 -2.71
C SER A 256 19.00 5.92 -4.16
N ARG A 257 18.20 5.35 -5.07
CA ARG A 257 18.16 5.78 -6.49
C ARG A 257 17.53 7.16 -6.63
N MET A 258 16.47 7.45 -5.89
CA MET A 258 15.82 8.76 -5.85
C MET A 258 16.82 9.85 -5.44
N ARG A 259 17.59 9.64 -4.36
CA ARG A 259 18.63 10.61 -3.94
C ARG A 259 19.69 10.86 -5.02
N ARG A 260 20.09 9.83 -5.76
CA ARG A 260 21.04 10.00 -6.88
C ARG A 260 20.47 10.83 -8.02
N ASP A 261 19.20 10.63 -8.37
CA ASP A 261 18.52 11.41 -9.39
C ASP A 261 18.26 12.84 -8.92
N GLN A 262 18.04 13.02 -7.62
CA GLN A 262 17.92 14.32 -6.95
C GLN A 262 19.18 15.17 -7.14
N GLU A 263 20.37 14.60 -6.92
CA GLU A 263 21.65 15.26 -7.14
C GLU A 263 21.80 15.72 -8.61
N ILE A 264 21.54 14.82 -9.56
CA ILE A 264 21.62 15.14 -10.99
C ILE A 264 20.65 16.28 -11.37
N ALA A 265 19.46 16.29 -10.76
CA ALA A 265 18.47 17.33 -11.02
C ALA A 265 18.82 18.65 -10.29
N CYS A 266 19.57 18.62 -9.17
CA CYS A 266 20.13 19.81 -8.53
C CYS A 266 21.24 20.40 -9.38
N ASP A 267 22.18 19.59 -9.89
CA ASP A 267 23.20 20.04 -10.83
C ASP A 267 22.56 20.71 -12.05
N ALA A 268 21.56 20.05 -12.65
CA ALA A 268 20.87 20.59 -13.82
C ALA A 268 20.17 21.92 -13.53
N LEU A 269 19.58 22.10 -12.34
CA LEU A 269 18.99 23.38 -11.93
C LEU A 269 20.05 24.43 -11.69
N ALA A 270 21.13 24.14 -10.98
CA ALA A 270 22.24 25.09 -10.75
C ALA A 270 22.83 25.60 -12.08
N LEU A 271 23.03 24.68 -13.03
CA LEU A 271 23.56 25.02 -14.36
C LEU A 271 22.66 25.98 -15.16
N THR A 272 21.33 25.99 -14.90
CA THR A 272 20.43 26.97 -15.57
C THR A 272 20.75 28.42 -15.19
N TYR A 273 21.39 28.66 -14.05
CA TYR A 273 21.79 29.97 -13.53
C TYR A 273 23.25 30.35 -13.89
N MET A 274 23.91 29.51 -14.69
CA MET A 274 25.29 29.73 -15.14
C MET A 274 25.35 30.08 -16.62
N LYS A 275 26.45 30.75 -17.04
CA LYS A 275 26.77 30.94 -18.45
C LYS A 275 27.30 29.63 -19.05
N ASP A 276 27.14 29.44 -20.35
CA ASP A 276 27.57 28.20 -21.02
C ASP A 276 29.10 27.97 -20.86
N ALA A 277 29.92 29.03 -20.82
CA ALA A 277 31.35 28.96 -20.55
C ALA A 277 31.71 28.51 -19.12
N GLU A 278 30.76 28.56 -18.17
CA GLU A 278 30.96 28.14 -16.77
C GLU A 278 30.65 26.66 -16.54
N VAL A 279 29.94 26.01 -17.48
CA VAL A 279 29.50 24.62 -17.31
C VAL A 279 30.66 23.65 -17.05
N GLN A 280 31.75 23.77 -17.82
CA GLN A 280 32.95 22.96 -17.62
C GLN A 280 33.61 23.25 -16.28
N LYS A 281 33.73 24.54 -15.91
CA LYS A 281 34.30 24.95 -14.62
C LYS A 281 33.50 24.41 -13.43
N TYR A 282 32.17 24.38 -13.54
CA TYR A 282 31.30 23.73 -12.55
C TYR A 282 31.65 22.27 -12.39
N GLY A 283 31.84 21.53 -13.48
CA GLY A 283 32.28 20.13 -13.43
C GLY A 283 33.62 19.97 -12.70
N PHE A 284 34.61 20.82 -12.97
CA PHE A 284 35.88 20.78 -12.25
C PHE A 284 35.71 21.12 -10.76
N THR A 285 34.88 22.11 -10.41
CA THR A 285 34.56 22.42 -9.00
C THR A 285 34.00 21.21 -8.27
N MET A 286 33.08 20.45 -8.90
CA MET A 286 32.49 19.24 -8.30
C MET A 286 33.52 18.12 -8.08
N ILE A 287 34.47 17.96 -9.02
CA ILE A 287 35.59 17.00 -8.86
C ILE A 287 36.52 17.45 -7.73
N LYS A 288 36.96 18.71 -7.71
CA LYS A 288 37.80 19.30 -6.66
C LYS A 288 37.15 19.14 -5.27
N LEU A 289 35.85 19.46 -5.19
CA LEU A 289 35.10 19.30 -3.94
C LEU A 289 35.13 17.85 -3.44
N LEU A 290 34.94 16.87 -4.35
CA LEU A 290 35.01 15.46 -3.97
C LEU A 290 36.42 15.06 -3.47
N GLU A 291 37.47 15.52 -4.11
CA GLU A 291 38.85 15.27 -3.70
C GLU A 291 39.11 15.82 -2.30
N LEU A 292 38.72 17.08 -2.05
CA LEU A 292 38.86 17.73 -0.75
C LEU A 292 38.04 17.02 0.34
N CYS A 293 36.85 16.49 -0.01
CA CYS A 293 35.97 15.79 0.93
C CYS A 293 36.35 14.32 1.16
N SER A 294 37.06 13.67 0.24
CA SER A 294 37.41 12.24 0.36
C SER A 294 38.60 11.96 1.28
N GLY A 295 39.47 12.91 1.48
CA GLY A 295 40.72 12.76 2.27
C GLY A 295 40.54 12.44 3.77
N GLN A 296 39.31 12.46 4.31
CA GLN A 296 39.04 12.17 5.74
C GLN A 296 38.36 10.84 6.01
N ARG A 297 38.01 10.04 4.98
CA ARG A 297 37.34 8.76 5.16
C ARG A 297 38.31 7.57 4.98
N THR A 298 39.18 7.33 5.94
CA THR A 298 40.16 6.21 5.89
C THR A 298 39.62 4.88 6.41
N THR A 299 38.42 4.77 6.87
CA THR A 299 37.91 3.51 7.43
C THR A 299 36.44 3.27 7.18
N ALA A 300 36.06 2.80 5.99
CA ALA A 300 34.89 1.94 5.83
C ALA A 300 34.74 1.45 4.38
N LEU A 301 35.01 0.16 4.18
CA LEU A 301 34.45 -0.75 3.17
C LEU A 301 34.53 -0.31 1.69
N THR A 302 35.37 -1.00 0.95
CA THR A 302 35.62 -0.92 -0.50
C THR A 302 34.37 -0.90 -1.40
N ALA A 303 33.22 -1.41 -0.94
CA ALA A 303 31.97 -1.39 -1.68
C ALA A 303 31.33 0.01 -1.82
N SER A 304 31.54 0.93 -0.86
CA SER A 304 31.03 2.30 -0.92
C SER A 304 31.80 3.16 -1.93
N PHE A 305 33.07 2.85 -2.19
CA PHE A 305 33.88 3.59 -3.18
C PHE A 305 33.44 3.38 -4.63
N SER A 306 33.08 2.13 -5.00
CA SER A 306 32.60 1.82 -6.35
C SER A 306 31.26 2.51 -6.64
N SER A 307 30.35 2.54 -5.65
CA SER A 307 29.06 3.25 -5.77
C SER A 307 29.23 4.77 -5.90
N SER A 308 30.20 5.35 -5.17
CA SER A 308 30.49 6.79 -5.21
C SER A 308 31.09 7.22 -6.56
N ARG A 309 32.01 6.44 -7.14
CA ARG A 309 32.60 6.71 -8.45
C ARG A 309 31.58 6.69 -9.58
N ASN A 310 30.72 5.68 -9.61
CA ASN A 310 29.66 5.58 -10.62
C ASN A 310 28.64 6.72 -10.51
N HIS A 311 28.38 7.21 -9.32
CA HIS A 311 27.51 8.34 -9.08
C HIS A 311 28.12 9.63 -9.62
N LEU A 312 29.37 9.91 -9.29
CA LEU A 312 30.12 11.06 -9.81
C LEU A 312 30.21 11.02 -11.34
N LYS A 313 30.54 9.88 -11.92
CA LYS A 313 30.62 9.70 -13.37
C LYS A 313 29.32 10.14 -14.05
N ARG A 314 28.17 9.73 -13.54
CA ARG A 314 26.85 10.13 -14.10
C ARG A 314 26.57 11.62 -13.95
N ARG A 315 26.99 12.27 -12.84
CA ARG A 315 26.87 13.71 -12.66
C ARG A 315 27.73 14.44 -13.69
N ILE A 316 29.00 14.06 -13.86
CA ILE A 316 29.92 14.66 -14.84
C ILE A 316 29.46 14.43 -16.28
N GLU A 317 28.97 13.23 -16.62
CA GLU A 317 28.37 12.95 -17.94
C GLU A 317 27.18 13.87 -18.23
N MET A 318 26.30 14.09 -17.23
CA MET A 318 25.19 15.02 -17.37
C MET A 318 25.67 16.46 -17.53
N ILE A 319 26.62 16.90 -16.70
CA ILE A 319 27.20 18.25 -16.77
C ILE A 319 27.84 18.49 -18.15
N SER A 320 28.66 17.57 -18.64
CA SER A 320 29.34 17.70 -19.93
C SER A 320 28.39 17.75 -21.13
N SER A 321 27.26 17.10 -21.04
CA SER A 321 26.20 17.03 -22.06
C SER A 321 25.07 18.06 -21.84
N PHE A 322 25.20 18.93 -20.82
CA PHE A 322 24.12 19.81 -20.41
C PHE A 322 23.75 20.82 -21.51
N LYS A 323 22.46 20.94 -21.76
CA LYS A 323 21.85 22.00 -22.56
C LYS A 323 20.77 22.65 -21.70
N LYS A 324 20.65 23.99 -21.73
CA LYS A 324 19.65 24.70 -20.90
C LYS A 324 18.22 24.17 -21.05
N LYS A 325 17.88 23.67 -22.25
CA LYS A 325 16.60 22.95 -22.49
C LYS A 325 16.46 21.62 -21.74
N ALA A 326 17.54 21.07 -21.19
CA ALA A 326 17.52 19.79 -20.48
C ALA A 326 16.80 19.84 -19.12
N TYR A 327 16.49 21.01 -18.59
CA TYR A 327 15.73 21.18 -17.35
C TYR A 327 14.25 21.56 -17.60
N THR A 328 13.75 21.45 -18.82
CA THR A 328 12.36 21.78 -19.15
C THR A 328 11.43 20.60 -18.94
N TRP A 329 10.14 20.89 -18.74
CA TRP A 329 9.11 19.90 -18.80
C TRP A 329 8.89 19.48 -20.24
N THR A 330 9.00 18.18 -20.54
CA THR A 330 8.75 17.63 -21.87
C THR A 330 7.40 16.93 -21.89
N THR A 331 6.70 16.98 -23.02
CA THR A 331 5.40 16.30 -23.20
C THR A 331 5.51 14.79 -22.99
N SER A 332 6.61 14.20 -23.48
CA SER A 332 6.90 12.78 -23.27
C SER A 332 7.00 12.40 -21.78
N GLY A 333 7.65 13.27 -20.98
CA GLY A 333 7.73 13.05 -19.53
C GLY A 333 6.37 13.15 -18.84
N ILE A 334 5.51 14.11 -19.24
CA ILE A 334 4.14 14.22 -18.72
C ILE A 334 3.37 12.93 -19.00
N ILE A 335 3.41 12.45 -20.23
CA ILE A 335 2.70 11.21 -20.64
C ILE A 335 3.16 10.02 -19.79
N VAL A 336 4.47 9.85 -19.58
CA VAL A 336 5.01 8.75 -18.76
C VAL A 336 4.52 8.83 -17.32
N VAL A 337 4.56 10.02 -16.70
CA VAL A 337 4.11 10.18 -15.30
C VAL A 337 2.60 9.97 -15.19
N LEU A 338 1.80 10.50 -16.10
CA LEU A 338 0.35 10.30 -16.10
C LEU A 338 -0.01 8.82 -16.32
N ALA A 339 0.62 8.16 -17.31
CA ALA A 339 0.39 6.75 -17.56
C ALA A 339 0.72 5.89 -16.33
N LEU A 340 1.93 6.04 -15.78
CA LEU A 340 2.31 5.33 -14.56
C LEU A 340 1.37 5.65 -13.39
N GLY A 341 0.98 6.93 -13.22
CA GLY A 341 0.06 7.36 -12.17
C GLY A 341 -1.29 6.66 -12.26
N VAL A 342 -1.93 6.71 -13.42
CA VAL A 342 -3.25 6.08 -13.64
C VAL A 342 -3.19 4.57 -13.42
N PHE A 343 -2.15 3.89 -13.91
CA PHE A 343 -2.02 2.44 -13.79
C PHE A 343 -1.67 1.95 -12.38
N THR A 344 -0.98 2.76 -11.57
CA THR A 344 -0.40 2.26 -10.31
C THR A 344 -0.87 2.96 -9.04
N LEU A 345 -1.46 4.18 -9.14
CA LEU A 345 -2.06 4.88 -7.99
C LEU A 345 -3.53 4.52 -7.77
N THR A 346 -4.14 3.77 -8.71
CA THR A 346 -5.51 3.26 -8.58
C THR A 346 -5.48 1.82 -8.12
N ASP A 347 -6.44 1.41 -7.28
CA ASP A 347 -6.62 0.04 -6.86
C ASP A 347 -7.43 -0.78 -7.89
N ALA A 348 -7.36 -2.10 -7.77
CA ALA A 348 -8.20 -2.98 -8.55
C ALA A 348 -9.66 -2.58 -8.30
N LYS A 349 -10.41 -2.40 -9.37
CA LYS A 349 -11.87 -2.28 -9.24
C LYS A 349 -12.30 -3.58 -8.56
N GLN A 350 -12.72 -3.49 -7.33
CA GLN A 350 -13.43 -4.60 -6.73
C GLN A 350 -14.62 -4.86 -7.66
N VAL A 351 -14.49 -5.89 -8.45
CA VAL A 351 -15.66 -6.49 -9.07
C VAL A 351 -16.40 -7.07 -7.86
N PHE A 352 -17.19 -6.23 -7.19
CA PHE A 352 -18.31 -6.75 -6.44
C PHE A 352 -19.02 -7.60 -7.49
N GLY A 353 -18.91 -8.91 -7.35
CA GLY A 353 -19.51 -9.82 -8.29
C GLY A 353 -20.92 -9.29 -8.50
N LYS A 354 -21.29 -9.05 -9.75
CA LYS A 354 -22.61 -8.49 -10.10
C LYS A 354 -23.55 -9.18 -9.16
N GLN A 355 -24.23 -8.40 -8.28
CA GLN A 355 -25.11 -8.98 -7.28
C GLN A 355 -25.93 -10.02 -8.03
N PRO A 356 -25.84 -11.32 -7.73
CA PRO A 356 -26.53 -12.30 -8.54
C PRO A 356 -27.99 -11.89 -8.52
N ALA A 357 -28.60 -11.76 -9.69
CA ALA A 357 -30.03 -11.48 -9.78
C ALA A 357 -30.71 -12.72 -9.20
N PHE A 358 -31.27 -12.62 -8.00
CA PHE A 358 -31.95 -13.74 -7.38
C PHE A 358 -33.40 -13.80 -7.86
N ILE A 359 -33.85 -15.02 -8.24
CA ILE A 359 -35.26 -15.30 -8.54
C ILE A 359 -35.92 -15.96 -7.35
N ALA A 360 -37.22 -15.87 -7.25
CA ALA A 360 -37.99 -16.62 -6.25
C ALA A 360 -37.77 -18.14 -6.45
N PRO A 361 -37.38 -18.88 -5.40
CA PRO A 361 -37.06 -20.31 -5.53
C PRO A 361 -38.28 -21.20 -5.79
N VAL A 362 -39.46 -20.73 -5.44
CA VAL A 362 -40.74 -21.40 -5.68
C VAL A 362 -41.86 -20.34 -5.66
N GLU A 363 -42.90 -20.55 -6.46
CA GLU A 363 -44.12 -19.75 -6.37
C GLU A 363 -44.92 -20.16 -5.12
N GLY A 364 -45.60 -19.19 -4.49
CA GLY A 364 -46.43 -19.51 -3.30
C GLY A 364 -46.70 -18.33 -2.41
N THR A 365 -47.42 -18.58 -1.34
CA THR A 365 -47.72 -17.56 -0.32
C THR A 365 -46.54 -17.35 0.58
N ILE A 366 -45.96 -16.15 0.59
CA ILE A 366 -44.81 -15.83 1.40
C ILE A 366 -45.24 -15.33 2.77
N ASN A 367 -44.76 -16.01 3.81
CA ASN A 367 -44.90 -15.59 5.19
C ASN A 367 -43.52 -15.19 5.72
N SER A 368 -43.35 -13.91 6.06
CA SER A 368 -42.15 -13.39 6.73
C SER A 368 -42.48 -13.13 8.20
N SER A 369 -41.60 -13.56 9.10
CA SER A 369 -41.68 -13.19 10.51
C SER A 369 -40.50 -12.33 10.91
N PRO A 370 -40.72 -11.22 11.65
CA PRO A 370 -39.62 -10.34 12.07
C PRO A 370 -38.59 -11.06 12.99
N THR A 371 -38.91 -12.23 13.47
CA THR A 371 -38.06 -13.05 14.35
C THR A 371 -37.23 -14.11 13.60
N THR A 372 -37.54 -14.39 12.33
CA THR A 372 -36.82 -15.39 11.52
C THR A 372 -35.88 -14.71 10.53
N LYS A 373 -34.71 -15.33 10.33
CA LYS A 373 -33.65 -14.83 9.44
C LYS A 373 -33.96 -15.02 7.93
N GLY A 374 -35.00 -15.80 7.63
CA GLY A 374 -35.43 -16.14 6.28
C GLY A 374 -36.94 -16.00 6.10
N ILE A 375 -37.43 -16.39 4.93
CA ILE A 375 -38.85 -16.38 4.57
C ILE A 375 -39.38 -17.83 4.46
N THR A 376 -40.65 -18.00 4.76
CA THR A 376 -41.39 -19.28 4.57
C THR A 376 -42.29 -19.10 3.35
N ILE A 377 -42.19 -20.01 2.37
CA ILE A 377 -43.03 -20.03 1.18
C ILE A 377 -43.90 -21.29 1.22
N VAL A 378 -45.20 -21.09 1.32
CA VAL A 378 -46.20 -22.19 1.40
C VAL A 378 -46.67 -22.50 0.00
N ASN A 379 -46.59 -23.79 -0.36
CA ASN A 379 -47.16 -24.38 -1.59
C ASN A 379 -47.46 -25.89 -1.39
N ALA A 380 -47.94 -26.54 -2.44
CA ALA A 380 -48.24 -27.96 -2.43
C ALA A 380 -47.00 -28.84 -2.22
N LEU A 381 -47.16 -29.97 -1.57
CA LEU A 381 -46.11 -30.98 -1.44
C LEU A 381 -45.60 -31.40 -2.82
N ASN A 382 -44.28 -31.65 -2.93
CA ASN A 382 -43.59 -32.02 -4.16
C ASN A 382 -43.53 -30.91 -5.26
N THR A 383 -43.89 -29.67 -4.94
CA THR A 383 -43.64 -28.54 -5.86
C THR A 383 -42.13 -28.43 -6.12
N PRO A 384 -41.67 -28.29 -7.39
CA PRO A 384 -40.25 -28.10 -7.69
C PRO A 384 -39.70 -26.81 -7.05
N VAL A 385 -38.56 -26.93 -6.38
CA VAL A 385 -37.80 -25.81 -5.81
C VAL A 385 -36.58 -25.53 -6.69
N HIS A 386 -36.42 -24.30 -7.10
CA HIS A 386 -35.40 -23.88 -8.03
C HIS A 386 -34.27 -23.12 -7.35
N ALA A 387 -33.06 -23.23 -7.88
CA ALA A 387 -31.92 -22.44 -7.45
C ALA A 387 -32.20 -20.94 -7.70
N ALA A 388 -32.15 -20.12 -6.69
CA ALA A 388 -32.44 -18.70 -6.79
C ALA A 388 -31.40 -17.94 -7.64
N ALA A 389 -30.15 -18.43 -7.71
CA ALA A 389 -29.11 -17.94 -8.59
C ALA A 389 -28.16 -19.09 -9.00
N ALA A 390 -27.32 -18.87 -10.02
CA ALA A 390 -26.26 -19.81 -10.37
C ALA A 390 -25.23 -19.93 -9.25
N GLY A 391 -24.70 -21.15 -9.02
CA GLY A 391 -23.75 -21.37 -7.94
C GLY A 391 -23.25 -22.80 -7.84
N THR A 392 -22.59 -23.12 -6.73
CA THR A 392 -22.12 -24.48 -6.40
C THR A 392 -22.77 -24.96 -5.13
N VAL A 393 -23.31 -26.16 -5.12
CA VAL A 393 -23.92 -26.80 -3.95
C VAL A 393 -22.81 -27.12 -2.94
N ILE A 394 -22.86 -26.50 -1.76
CA ILE A 394 -21.88 -26.74 -0.69
C ILE A 394 -22.37 -27.80 0.32
N ALA A 395 -23.68 -27.94 0.46
CA ALA A 395 -24.30 -29.00 1.29
C ALA A 395 -25.62 -29.46 0.65
N ALA A 396 -25.90 -30.77 0.73
CA ALA A 396 -27.17 -31.40 0.36
C ALA A 396 -27.34 -32.62 1.27
N ASP A 397 -27.96 -32.43 2.44
CA ASP A 397 -28.00 -33.39 3.52
C ASP A 397 -29.30 -33.29 4.32
N TYR A 398 -29.46 -34.14 5.31
CA TYR A 398 -30.58 -34.13 6.26
C TYR A 398 -30.14 -33.56 7.60
N ASP A 399 -30.76 -32.46 8.03
CA ASP A 399 -30.66 -31.93 9.38
C ASP A 399 -31.92 -32.24 10.21
N ARG A 400 -31.76 -32.48 11.49
CA ARG A 400 -32.91 -32.85 12.37
C ARG A 400 -33.96 -31.71 12.46
N LYS A 401 -33.55 -30.44 12.33
CA LYS A 401 -34.44 -29.26 12.38
C LYS A 401 -34.87 -28.82 11.00
N ALA A 402 -33.92 -28.61 10.13
CA ALA A 402 -34.15 -28.12 8.77
C ALA A 402 -34.70 -29.17 7.81
N GLY A 403 -34.72 -30.46 8.22
CA GLY A 403 -35.08 -31.56 7.33
C GLY A 403 -34.06 -31.77 6.23
N ASN A 404 -34.49 -32.23 5.06
CA ASN A 404 -33.65 -32.22 3.88
C ASN A 404 -33.37 -30.80 3.48
N GLN A 405 -32.09 -30.46 3.39
CA GLN A 405 -31.62 -29.10 3.04
C GLN A 405 -30.62 -29.08 1.88
N VAL A 406 -30.63 -28.01 1.13
CA VAL A 406 -29.62 -27.68 0.13
C VAL A 406 -29.06 -26.32 0.47
N ILE A 407 -27.72 -26.18 0.41
CA ILE A 407 -27.04 -24.90 0.55
C ILE A 407 -26.25 -24.68 -0.71
N VAL A 408 -26.48 -23.55 -1.38
CA VAL A 408 -25.81 -23.17 -2.62
C VAL A 408 -24.96 -21.91 -2.35
N SER A 409 -23.68 -21.96 -2.72
CA SER A 409 -22.77 -20.82 -2.69
C SER A 409 -22.80 -20.13 -4.05
N HIS A 410 -22.94 -18.80 -4.04
CA HIS A 410 -23.02 -17.96 -5.23
C HIS A 410 -21.86 -16.98 -5.29
N GLU A 411 -21.72 -16.30 -6.44
CA GLU A 411 -20.75 -15.20 -6.58
C GLU A 411 -21.06 -14.05 -5.61
N GLY A 412 -20.03 -13.29 -5.22
CA GLY A 412 -20.18 -12.12 -4.36
C GLY A 412 -20.40 -12.44 -2.88
N GLY A 413 -20.03 -13.67 -2.41
CA GLY A 413 -20.13 -14.05 -1.00
C GLY A 413 -21.56 -14.39 -0.53
N TYR A 414 -22.49 -14.60 -1.48
CA TYR A 414 -23.85 -14.99 -1.17
C TYR A 414 -23.99 -16.51 -1.02
N GLN A 415 -24.90 -16.92 -0.12
CA GLN A 415 -25.33 -18.30 0.02
C GLN A 415 -26.86 -18.33 0.14
N THR A 416 -27.49 -19.33 -0.46
CA THR A 416 -28.93 -19.60 -0.29
C THR A 416 -29.12 -20.93 0.39
N VAL A 417 -30.07 -20.97 1.33
CA VAL A 417 -30.43 -22.16 2.09
C VAL A 417 -31.88 -22.52 1.77
N TYR A 418 -32.11 -23.78 1.40
CA TYR A 418 -33.41 -24.36 1.07
C TYR A 418 -33.67 -25.49 2.05
N SER A 419 -34.67 -25.34 2.91
CA SER A 419 -34.95 -26.33 3.98
C SER A 419 -36.36 -26.91 3.90
N HIS A 420 -36.60 -28.00 4.61
CA HIS A 420 -37.82 -28.78 4.68
C HIS A 420 -38.21 -29.47 3.37
N LEU A 421 -37.22 -29.75 2.50
CA LEU A 421 -37.43 -30.42 1.22
C LEU A 421 -37.89 -31.87 1.42
N GLU A 422 -38.77 -32.38 0.54
CA GLU A 422 -39.17 -33.78 0.50
C GLU A 422 -38.06 -34.65 -0.11
N LYS A 423 -37.44 -34.13 -1.19
CA LYS A 423 -36.38 -34.83 -1.93
C LYS A 423 -35.31 -33.87 -2.37
N LEU A 424 -34.05 -34.32 -2.31
CA LEU A 424 -32.90 -33.60 -2.85
C LEU A 424 -32.64 -34.05 -4.30
N GLU A 425 -32.49 -33.13 -5.25
CA GLU A 425 -32.23 -33.40 -6.67
C GLU A 425 -30.82 -33.07 -7.08
N VAL A 426 -29.98 -32.57 -6.14
CA VAL A 426 -28.59 -32.18 -6.34
C VAL A 426 -27.70 -32.80 -5.26
N ALA A 427 -26.41 -32.94 -5.57
CA ALA A 427 -25.39 -33.47 -4.66
C ALA A 427 -24.36 -32.35 -4.30
N PRO A 428 -23.69 -32.46 -3.14
CA PRO A 428 -22.61 -31.58 -2.76
C PRO A 428 -21.50 -31.52 -3.86
N GLY A 429 -20.99 -30.33 -4.17
CA GLY A 429 -20.02 -30.09 -5.22
C GLY A 429 -20.62 -29.91 -6.62
N ALA A 430 -21.91 -30.13 -6.82
CA ALA A 430 -22.57 -29.90 -8.11
C ALA A 430 -22.70 -28.40 -8.44
N SER A 431 -22.43 -28.01 -9.68
CA SER A 431 -22.76 -26.68 -10.20
C SER A 431 -24.22 -26.62 -10.59
N VAL A 432 -24.92 -25.57 -10.19
CA VAL A 432 -26.33 -25.35 -10.52
C VAL A 432 -26.49 -24.02 -11.27
N SER A 433 -27.33 -24.01 -12.29
CA SER A 433 -27.75 -22.80 -12.99
C SER A 433 -28.96 -22.16 -12.27
N GLN A 434 -29.14 -20.85 -12.41
CA GLN A 434 -30.34 -20.17 -11.93
C GLN A 434 -31.60 -20.83 -12.55
N GLY A 435 -32.62 -21.09 -11.73
CA GLY A 435 -33.83 -21.77 -12.17
C GLY A 435 -33.71 -23.28 -12.28
N GLN A 436 -32.55 -23.88 -12.04
CA GLN A 436 -32.40 -25.35 -12.01
C GLN A 436 -33.05 -25.92 -10.76
N ILE A 437 -33.75 -27.06 -10.87
CA ILE A 437 -34.38 -27.74 -9.75
C ILE A 437 -33.31 -28.27 -8.80
N VAL A 438 -33.40 -27.89 -7.50
CA VAL A 438 -32.48 -28.32 -6.43
C VAL A 438 -33.15 -29.35 -5.50
N GLY A 439 -34.48 -29.39 -5.50
CA GLY A 439 -35.23 -30.34 -4.70
C GLY A 439 -36.75 -30.17 -4.87
N LEU A 440 -37.51 -30.94 -4.13
CA LEU A 440 -38.97 -30.85 -4.11
C LEU A 440 -39.42 -30.32 -2.75
N LEU A 441 -40.40 -29.42 -2.72
CA LEU A 441 -40.98 -28.85 -1.50
C LEU A 441 -41.59 -29.95 -0.64
N GLY A 442 -41.28 -29.91 0.65
CA GLY A 442 -41.67 -30.95 1.58
C GLY A 442 -42.17 -30.43 2.92
N SER A 443 -42.14 -31.34 3.90
CA SER A 443 -42.46 -31.08 5.30
C SER A 443 -41.53 -31.90 6.21
N THR A 444 -40.28 -32.08 5.81
CA THR A 444 -39.29 -32.86 6.56
C THR A 444 -38.68 -32.03 7.71
N GLY A 445 -38.09 -32.69 8.73
CA GLY A 445 -37.54 -32.04 9.90
C GLY A 445 -38.61 -31.44 10.84
N GLN A 446 -38.34 -30.32 11.46
CA GLN A 446 -39.28 -29.61 12.34
C GLN A 446 -40.21 -28.69 11.54
N SER A 447 -41.15 -29.24 10.81
CA SER A 447 -42.10 -28.53 9.98
C SER A 447 -43.54 -28.76 10.47
N THR A 448 -44.39 -27.74 10.34
CA THR A 448 -45.82 -27.82 10.69
C THR A 448 -46.75 -28.14 9.52
N GLY A 449 -46.17 -28.28 8.32
CA GLY A 449 -46.89 -28.56 7.08
C GLY A 449 -46.02 -28.25 5.86
N PRO A 450 -46.51 -28.52 4.62
CA PRO A 450 -45.71 -28.32 3.41
C PRO A 450 -45.33 -26.86 3.22
N HIS A 451 -44.03 -26.56 3.27
CA HIS A 451 -43.48 -25.25 3.01
C HIS A 451 -41.97 -25.33 2.69
N LEU A 452 -41.42 -24.33 2.03
CA LEU A 452 -40.01 -24.09 1.88
C LEU A 452 -39.60 -23.02 2.87
N TYR A 453 -38.58 -23.28 3.71
CA TYR A 453 -37.86 -22.23 4.42
C TYR A 453 -36.67 -21.83 3.58
N PHE A 454 -36.63 -20.54 3.19
CA PHE A 454 -35.61 -19.95 2.34
C PHE A 454 -34.85 -18.86 3.08
N GLU A 455 -33.54 -18.97 3.16
CA GLU A 455 -32.66 -17.98 3.80
C GLU A 455 -31.59 -17.51 2.82
N LEU A 456 -31.28 -16.22 2.84
CA LEU A 456 -30.20 -15.58 2.08
C LEU A 456 -29.15 -15.11 3.06
N ILE A 457 -27.91 -15.52 2.85
CA ILE A 457 -26.74 -15.18 3.69
C ILE A 457 -25.74 -14.44 2.80
N LYS A 458 -25.21 -13.32 3.29
CA LYS A 458 -24.11 -12.59 2.65
C LYS A 458 -22.96 -12.46 3.64
N ASP A 459 -21.78 -12.92 3.25
CA ASP A 459 -20.56 -12.85 4.08
C ASP A 459 -20.78 -13.36 5.51
N GLY A 460 -21.55 -14.47 5.66
CA GLY A 460 -21.90 -15.09 6.93
C GLY A 460 -23.00 -14.38 7.73
N THR A 461 -23.60 -13.32 7.21
CA THR A 461 -24.70 -12.58 7.85
C THR A 461 -26.00 -12.78 7.07
N ALA A 462 -27.09 -13.14 7.77
CA ALA A 462 -28.41 -13.29 7.15
C ALA A 462 -28.92 -11.94 6.65
N VAL A 463 -29.41 -11.92 5.41
CA VAL A 463 -29.97 -10.74 4.71
C VAL A 463 -31.44 -11.03 4.45
N ASP A 464 -32.29 -9.99 4.50
CA ASP A 464 -33.71 -10.13 4.18
C ASP A 464 -33.89 -10.58 2.71
N PRO A 465 -34.40 -11.80 2.45
CA PRO A 465 -34.58 -12.28 1.08
C PRO A 465 -35.56 -11.42 0.28
N LEU A 466 -36.56 -10.80 0.92
CA LEU A 466 -37.57 -10.00 0.23
C LEU A 466 -36.98 -8.72 -0.34
N ALA A 467 -36.03 -8.09 0.36
CA ALA A 467 -35.37 -6.89 -0.13
C ALA A 467 -34.60 -7.17 -1.43
N VAL A 468 -34.00 -8.36 -1.55
CA VAL A 468 -33.17 -8.73 -2.71
C VAL A 468 -34.01 -9.28 -3.87
N LEU A 469 -35.10 -10.02 -3.58
CA LEU A 469 -36.02 -10.55 -4.58
C LEU A 469 -36.90 -9.44 -5.22
N ALA A 470 -37.22 -8.38 -4.47
CA ALA A 470 -38.03 -7.24 -4.96
C ALA A 470 -37.26 -6.35 -5.96
N ASP A 471 -35.94 -6.15 -5.74
CA ASP A 471 -35.10 -5.32 -6.64
C ASP A 471 -34.98 -5.91 -8.07
N THR A 472 -35.10 -7.23 -8.21
CA THR A 472 -35.09 -7.91 -9.52
C THR A 472 -36.40 -7.80 -10.28
N ALA A 473 -37.55 -7.63 -9.58
CA ALA A 473 -38.85 -7.41 -10.21
C ALA A 473 -39.04 -5.99 -10.75
N ALA A 474 -38.26 -5.01 -10.25
CA ALA A 474 -38.36 -3.61 -10.69
C ALA A 474 -37.39 -3.28 -11.86
N SER A 475 -36.53 -4.20 -12.25
CA SER A 475 -35.51 -4.00 -13.31
C SER A 475 -35.78 -4.77 -14.63
N ASN A 476 -36.95 -5.42 -14.77
CA ASN A 476 -37.42 -6.05 -16.03
C ASN A 476 -38.53 -5.26 -16.70
#